data_c7fdd880d888da0bffd6ae5c3f55791e
#
_entry.id   c7fdd880d888da0bffd6ae5c3f55791e
#
_cell.length_a   1.000
_cell.length_b   1.000
_cell.length_c   1.000
_cell.angle_alpha   90.00
_cell.angle_beta   90.00
_cell.angle_gamma   90.00
#
_symmetry.space_group_name_H-M   'P 1'
#
loop_
_entity.id
_entity.type
_entity.pdbx_description
1 polymer ?
#
loop_
_entity_poly.entity_id
_entity_poly.type
_entity_poly.pdbx_seq_one_letter_code
_entity_poly.pdbx_strand_id
1 'polypeptide(L)'
;TIVSPAVGGIVIGTAVGISMNKPAIFAEREKGRMTFRRGFSIEKGESILIIEDVVTTGGSVKEVIQLVESFGSTVKGVGIIVDRSNGEAQLHSNQLALATISAVSYAPDNVPNELKSIPVQKPGSRSLK
;
A
#
# COMPACT_ATOMS: atom_id res chain seq x y z
N THR A 1 -5.56 8.75 13.20
CA THR A 1 -4.59 7.63 13.18
C THR A 1 -4.03 7.42 11.77
N ILE A 2 -2.73 7.09 11.69
CA ILE A 2 -2.07 6.63 10.46
C ILE A 2 -2.19 5.12 10.38
N VAL A 3 -2.57 4.61 9.21
CA VAL A 3 -2.64 3.16 8.97
C VAL A 3 -1.84 2.83 7.72
N SER A 4 -1.00 1.80 7.78
CA SER A 4 -0.18 1.37 6.64
C SER A 4 -0.35 -0.11 6.34
N PRO A 5 -0.35 -0.53 5.09
CA PRO A 5 -0.21 -1.96 4.76
C PRO A 5 1.19 -2.47 5.13
N ALA A 6 1.25 -3.63 5.75
CA ALA A 6 2.53 -4.29 6.01
C ALA A 6 3.04 -4.99 4.72
N VAL A 7 4.33 -5.07 4.53
CA VAL A 7 5.46 -4.74 5.40
C VAL A 7 6.09 -3.38 5.00
N GLY A 8 6.09 -3.03 3.71
CA GLY A 8 6.78 -1.85 3.18
C GLY A 8 6.29 -0.53 3.77
N GLY A 9 4.98 -0.36 3.87
CA GLY A 9 4.36 0.85 4.41
C GLY A 9 4.64 1.14 5.88
N ILE A 10 5.11 0.15 6.68
CA ILE A 10 5.28 0.32 8.14
C ILE A 10 6.25 1.45 8.46
N VAL A 11 7.42 1.46 7.82
CA VAL A 11 8.48 2.43 8.14
C VAL A 11 8.01 3.85 7.83
N ILE A 12 7.47 4.06 6.64
CA ILE A 12 7.02 5.40 6.24
C ILE A 12 5.76 5.84 7.01
N GLY A 13 4.82 4.94 7.28
CA GLY A 13 3.65 5.24 8.10
C GLY A 13 4.04 5.64 9.52
N THR A 14 5.02 4.97 10.11
CA THR A 14 5.57 5.34 11.43
C THR A 14 6.22 6.73 11.38
N ALA A 15 7.04 7.01 10.36
CA ALA A 15 7.69 8.32 10.20
C ALA A 15 6.66 9.45 10.05
N VAL A 16 5.59 9.23 9.27
CA VAL A 16 4.49 10.19 9.13
C VAL A 16 3.76 10.37 10.46
N GLY A 17 3.49 9.29 11.19
CA GLY A 17 2.86 9.35 12.50
C GLY A 17 3.66 10.20 13.50
N ILE A 18 4.97 9.99 13.57
CA ILE A 18 5.88 10.79 14.39
C ILE A 18 5.82 12.26 13.97
N SER A 19 5.97 12.53 12.67
CA SER A 19 5.97 13.91 12.13
C SER A 19 4.66 14.66 12.41
N MET A 20 3.54 13.96 12.35
CA MET A 20 2.20 14.53 12.58
C MET A 20 1.77 14.48 14.06
N ASN A 21 2.57 13.91 14.95
CA ASN A 21 2.20 13.60 16.34
C ASN A 21 0.86 12.84 16.42
N LYS A 22 0.74 11.79 15.63
CA LYS A 22 -0.44 10.92 15.57
C LYS A 22 -0.06 9.46 15.76
N PRO A 23 -0.95 8.64 16.33
CA PRO A 23 -0.76 7.19 16.37
C PRO A 23 -0.53 6.64 14.97
N ALA A 24 0.41 5.68 14.86
CA ALA A 24 0.67 4.94 13.63
C ALA A 24 0.57 3.44 13.91
N ILE A 25 -0.25 2.76 13.15
CA ILE A 25 -0.44 1.31 13.21
C ILE A 25 -0.35 0.72 11.80
N PHE A 26 -0.32 -0.58 11.71
CA PHE A 26 -0.34 -1.25 10.41
C PHE A 26 -1.34 -2.39 10.35
N ALA A 27 -1.82 -2.66 9.14
CA ALA A 27 -2.59 -3.84 8.82
C ALA A 27 -1.69 -4.86 8.13
N GLU A 28 -1.80 -6.12 8.47
CA GLU A 28 -1.05 -7.21 7.86
C GLU A 28 -1.99 -8.29 7.33
N ARG A 29 -1.50 -9.06 6.36
CA ARG A 29 -2.31 -10.10 5.74
C ARG A 29 -2.30 -11.37 6.58
N GLU A 30 -3.48 -11.80 7.02
CA GLU A 30 -3.69 -13.07 7.69
C GLU A 30 -4.70 -13.91 6.90
N LYS A 31 -4.34 -15.14 6.57
CA LYS A 31 -5.19 -16.05 5.78
C LYS A 31 -5.77 -15.39 4.51
N GLY A 32 -4.96 -14.55 3.83
CA GLY A 32 -5.33 -13.88 2.59
C GLY A 32 -6.13 -12.59 2.76
N ARG A 33 -6.45 -12.16 3.97
CA ARG A 33 -7.22 -10.93 4.24
C ARG A 33 -6.39 -9.92 5.02
N MET A 34 -6.55 -8.66 4.71
CA MET A 34 -5.96 -7.58 5.48
C MET A 34 -6.68 -7.45 6.83
N THR A 35 -5.93 -7.38 7.92
CA THR A 35 -6.48 -7.30 9.28
C THR A 35 -5.55 -6.57 10.23
N PHE A 36 -6.09 -6.00 11.30
CA PHE A 36 -5.30 -5.50 12.43
C PHE A 36 -4.93 -6.67 13.34
N ARG A 37 -3.67 -6.72 13.74
CA ARG A 37 -3.12 -7.74 14.64
C ARG A 37 -2.26 -7.09 15.72
N ARG A 38 -1.63 -7.90 16.56
CA ARG A 38 -0.66 -7.45 17.57
C ARG A 38 -1.25 -6.45 18.57
N GLY A 39 -2.56 -6.51 18.82
CA GLY A 39 -3.25 -5.57 19.67
C GLY A 39 -3.60 -4.22 19.01
N PHE A 40 -3.34 -4.06 17.73
CA PHE A 40 -3.79 -2.88 17.00
C PHE A 40 -5.29 -2.93 16.73
N SER A 41 -5.93 -1.80 16.90
CA SER A 41 -7.34 -1.57 16.57
C SER A 41 -7.55 -0.10 16.25
N ILE A 42 -8.66 0.21 15.64
CA ILE A 42 -9.16 1.58 15.46
C ILE A 42 -10.56 1.66 16.07
N GLU A 43 -10.93 2.83 16.55
CA GLU A 43 -12.25 3.07 17.10
C GLU A 43 -13.23 3.52 16.03
N LYS A 44 -14.52 3.24 16.23
CA LYS A 44 -15.56 3.73 15.33
C LYS A 44 -15.55 5.25 15.26
N GLY A 45 -15.63 5.78 14.04
CA GLY A 45 -15.66 7.22 13.79
C GLY A 45 -14.29 7.88 13.71
N GLU A 46 -13.18 7.13 13.85
CA GLU A 46 -11.86 7.70 13.66
C GLU A 46 -11.63 8.21 12.24
N SER A 47 -10.80 9.26 12.15
CA SER A 47 -10.28 9.77 10.88
C SER A 47 -8.92 9.14 10.60
N ILE A 48 -8.82 8.46 9.47
CA ILE A 48 -7.65 7.64 9.10
C ILE A 48 -6.96 8.26 7.88
N LEU A 49 -5.64 8.36 7.95
CA LEU A 49 -4.76 8.58 6.80
C LEU A 49 -4.02 7.28 6.49
N ILE A 50 -4.14 6.80 5.26
CA ILE A 50 -3.41 5.61 4.82
C ILE A 50 -2.10 6.04 4.16
N ILE A 51 -1.00 5.38 4.53
CA ILE A 51 0.35 5.64 3.99
C ILE A 51 0.92 4.34 3.43
N GLU A 52 1.38 4.41 2.18
CA GLU A 52 2.00 3.29 1.48
C GLU A 52 3.34 3.70 0.86
N ASP A 53 4.30 2.80 0.81
CA ASP A 53 5.59 3.05 0.17
C ASP A 53 5.49 3.00 -1.36
N VAL A 54 4.95 1.93 -1.92
CA VAL A 54 4.86 1.72 -3.37
C VAL A 54 3.50 1.16 -3.77
N VAL A 55 2.82 1.86 -4.65
CA VAL A 55 1.58 1.41 -5.28
C VAL A 55 1.86 0.90 -6.70
N THR A 56 1.39 -0.30 -7.01
CA THR A 56 1.32 -0.84 -8.37
C THR A 56 -0.13 -0.90 -8.86
N THR A 57 -0.90 -1.85 -8.37
CA THR A 57 -2.34 -1.96 -8.65
C THR A 57 -3.22 -1.32 -7.58
N GLY A 58 -2.63 -0.98 -6.45
CA GLY A 58 -3.33 -0.44 -5.29
C GLY A 58 -4.15 -1.46 -4.48
N GLY A 59 -4.01 -2.76 -4.77
CA GLY A 59 -4.79 -3.79 -4.10
C GLY A 59 -4.68 -3.76 -2.58
N SER A 60 -3.45 -3.65 -2.03
CA SER A 60 -3.23 -3.58 -0.57
C SER A 60 -3.91 -2.37 0.06
N VAL A 61 -3.80 -1.20 -0.57
CA VAL A 61 -4.43 0.03 -0.07
C VAL A 61 -5.95 -0.09 -0.09
N LYS A 62 -6.52 -0.63 -1.18
CA LYS A 62 -7.98 -0.88 -1.26
C LYS A 62 -8.48 -1.80 -0.16
N GLU A 63 -7.75 -2.87 0.13
CA GLU A 63 -8.09 -3.78 1.24
C GLU A 63 -8.01 -3.07 2.60
N VAL A 64 -7.02 -2.18 2.81
CA VAL A 64 -6.94 -1.39 4.05
C VAL A 64 -8.08 -0.37 4.15
N ILE A 65 -8.48 0.26 3.05
CA ILE A 65 -9.67 1.14 3.01
C ILE A 65 -10.91 0.36 3.48
N GLN A 66 -11.17 -0.80 2.89
CA GLN A 66 -12.29 -1.67 3.27
C GLN A 66 -12.22 -2.11 4.74
N LEU A 67 -11.02 -2.44 5.22
CA LEU A 67 -10.82 -2.79 6.63
C LEU A 67 -11.19 -1.63 7.55
N VAL A 68 -10.69 -0.42 7.27
CA VAL A 68 -11.00 0.80 8.05
C VAL A 68 -12.49 1.09 8.07
N GLU A 69 -13.15 1.01 6.92
CA GLU A 69 -14.59 1.25 6.78
C GLU A 69 -15.42 0.20 7.54
N SER A 70 -14.94 -1.05 7.59
CA SER A 70 -15.60 -2.11 8.35
C SER A 70 -15.66 -1.87 9.87
N PHE A 71 -14.72 -1.06 10.39
CA PHE A 71 -14.76 -0.57 11.78
C PHE A 71 -15.65 0.66 11.97
N GLY A 72 -16.28 1.16 10.91
CA GLY A 72 -17.09 2.38 10.96
C GLY A 72 -16.25 3.66 11.05
N SER A 73 -14.99 3.61 10.63
CA SER A 73 -14.07 4.73 10.56
C SER A 73 -14.02 5.30 9.14
N THR A 74 -13.43 6.48 8.97
CA THR A 74 -13.41 7.19 7.67
C THR A 74 -11.98 7.39 7.22
N VAL A 75 -11.65 6.97 6.00
CA VAL A 75 -10.39 7.35 5.35
C VAL A 75 -10.49 8.80 4.89
N LYS A 76 -9.52 9.62 5.28
CA LYS A 76 -9.43 11.05 4.91
C LYS A 76 -8.49 11.30 3.74
N GLY A 77 -7.63 10.34 3.43
CA GLY A 77 -6.72 10.43 2.31
C GLY A 77 -5.77 9.25 2.24
N VAL A 78 -5.03 9.19 1.13
CA VAL A 78 -3.99 8.20 0.86
C VAL A 78 -2.72 8.93 0.45
N GLY A 79 -1.63 8.71 1.20
CA GLY A 79 -0.30 9.20 0.85
C GLY A 79 0.58 8.06 0.34
N ILE A 80 1.29 8.29 -0.76
CA ILE A 80 2.09 7.28 -1.45
C ILE A 80 3.48 7.89 -1.70
N ILE A 81 4.55 7.13 -1.46
CA ILE A 81 5.90 7.58 -1.85
C ILE A 81 6.06 7.42 -3.36
N VAL A 82 5.84 6.23 -3.89
CA VAL A 82 6.02 5.95 -5.32
C VAL A 82 4.78 5.28 -5.89
N ASP A 83 4.12 5.97 -6.81
CA ASP A 83 3.09 5.38 -7.65
C ASP A 83 3.72 4.81 -8.94
N ARG A 84 3.67 3.49 -9.07
CA ARG A 84 4.13 2.74 -10.24
C ARG A 84 3.00 2.37 -11.20
N SER A 85 1.80 2.84 -10.96
CA SER A 85 0.64 2.61 -11.84
C SER A 85 0.55 3.61 -12.99
N ASN A 86 1.50 4.54 -13.10
CA ASN A 86 1.42 5.68 -14.02
C ASN A 86 0.20 6.57 -13.77
N GLY A 87 -0.27 6.65 -12.50
CA GLY A 87 -1.45 7.42 -12.14
C GLY A 87 -2.79 6.71 -12.35
N GLU A 88 -2.76 5.45 -12.80
CA GLU A 88 -4.00 4.68 -13.06
C GLU A 88 -4.66 4.17 -11.76
N ALA A 89 -3.90 4.01 -10.68
CA ALA A 89 -4.43 3.55 -9.40
C ALA A 89 -5.21 4.67 -8.69
N GLN A 90 -6.48 4.81 -9.02
CA GLN A 90 -7.40 5.71 -8.32
C GLN A 90 -7.93 5.02 -7.05
N LEU A 91 -7.38 5.39 -5.89
CA LEU A 91 -7.63 4.74 -4.61
C LEU A 91 -8.57 5.55 -3.72
N HIS A 92 -8.44 6.87 -3.77
CA HIS A 92 -9.23 7.79 -2.97
C HIS A 92 -9.27 9.17 -3.63
N SER A 93 -10.36 9.92 -3.46
CA SER A 93 -10.51 11.28 -4.03
C SER A 93 -9.44 12.26 -3.50
N ASN A 94 -8.96 12.05 -2.28
CA ASN A 94 -7.84 12.76 -1.68
C ASN A 94 -6.62 11.85 -1.63
N GLN A 95 -5.92 11.73 -2.75
CA GLN A 95 -4.72 10.91 -2.92
C GLN A 95 -3.55 11.77 -3.37
N LEU A 96 -2.38 11.52 -2.80
CA LEU A 96 -1.13 12.17 -3.17
C LEU A 96 -0.02 11.12 -3.30
N ALA A 97 0.70 11.14 -4.42
CA ALA A 97 1.96 10.43 -4.60
C ALA A 97 3.11 11.44 -4.71
N LEU A 98 4.23 11.19 -4.02
CA LEU A 98 5.42 12.04 -4.11
C LEU A 98 6.14 11.86 -5.44
N ALA A 99 6.12 10.65 -6.00
CA ALA A 99 6.66 10.36 -7.32
C ALA A 99 5.72 9.41 -8.06
N THR A 100 5.51 9.67 -9.34
CA THR A 100 4.81 8.77 -10.25
C THR A 100 5.79 8.29 -11.32
N ILE A 101 5.91 6.99 -11.48
CA ILE A 101 6.77 6.37 -12.48
C ILE A 101 5.99 5.40 -13.33
N SER A 102 6.28 5.40 -14.62
CA SER A 102 5.75 4.37 -15.52
C SER A 102 6.62 3.12 -15.44
N ALA A 103 6.07 2.03 -14.94
CA ALA A 103 6.70 0.73 -14.94
C ALA A 103 5.98 -0.17 -15.95
N VAL A 104 6.63 -0.44 -17.08
CA VAL A 104 6.07 -1.34 -18.08
C VAL A 104 6.13 -2.76 -17.55
N SER A 105 4.96 -3.41 -17.48
CA SER A 105 4.84 -4.82 -17.14
C SER A 105 4.46 -5.63 -18.38
N TYR A 106 5.13 -6.73 -18.60
CA TYR A 106 4.85 -7.63 -19.72
C TYR A 106 4.21 -8.92 -19.21
N ALA A 107 3.18 -9.38 -19.92
CA ALA A 107 2.71 -10.75 -19.71
C ALA A 107 3.83 -11.74 -20.14
N PRO A 108 3.91 -12.94 -19.54
CA PRO A 108 4.96 -13.91 -19.86
C PRO A 108 5.13 -14.19 -21.35
N ASP A 109 4.02 -14.20 -22.11
CA ASP A 109 3.99 -14.48 -23.55
C ASP A 109 4.37 -13.24 -24.41
N ASN A 110 4.41 -12.05 -23.81
CA ASN A 110 4.65 -10.78 -24.51
C ASN A 110 5.94 -10.07 -24.07
N VAL A 111 6.87 -10.80 -23.46
CA VAL A 111 8.16 -10.24 -23.07
C VAL A 111 8.97 -9.92 -24.34
N PRO A 112 9.48 -8.68 -24.50
CA PRO A 112 10.35 -8.32 -25.62
C PRO A 112 11.58 -9.24 -25.70
N ASN A 113 12.05 -9.53 -26.93
CA ASN A 113 13.16 -10.47 -27.14
C ASN A 113 14.45 -10.02 -26.43
N GLU A 114 14.68 -8.71 -26.36
CA GLU A 114 15.83 -8.11 -25.68
C GLU A 114 15.84 -8.41 -24.17
N LEU A 115 14.66 -8.61 -23.56
CA LEU A 115 14.53 -8.89 -22.14
C LEU A 115 14.50 -10.38 -21.83
N LYS A 116 14.21 -11.25 -22.81
CA LYS A 116 14.13 -12.72 -22.60
C LYS A 116 15.46 -13.34 -22.14
N SER A 117 16.60 -12.74 -22.51
CA SER A 117 17.92 -13.20 -22.09
C SER A 117 18.32 -12.75 -20.69
N ILE A 118 17.58 -11.83 -20.09
CA ILE A 118 17.88 -11.33 -18.74
C ILE A 118 17.20 -12.24 -17.73
N PRO A 119 17.98 -12.86 -16.80
CA PRO A 119 17.39 -13.73 -15.80
C PRO A 119 16.48 -12.91 -14.88
N VAL A 120 15.26 -13.41 -14.66
CA VAL A 120 14.30 -12.78 -13.74
C VAL A 120 14.85 -12.89 -12.32
N GLN A 121 15.18 -11.75 -11.74
CA GLN A 121 15.56 -11.65 -10.35
C GLN A 121 14.40 -11.05 -9.55
N LYS A 122 14.13 -11.65 -8.39
CA LYS A 122 13.11 -11.14 -7.49
C LYS A 122 13.76 -10.38 -6.34
N PRO A 123 13.71 -9.06 -6.33
CA PRO A 123 14.03 -8.28 -5.14
C PRO A 123 12.86 -8.37 -4.15
N GLY A 124 13.04 -8.98 -3.01
CA GLY A 124 12.05 -8.98 -1.94
C GLY A 124 11.63 -10.36 -1.45
N SER A 125 10.72 -10.36 -0.47
CA SER A 125 10.38 -11.53 0.35
C SER A 125 9.36 -12.50 -0.25
N ARG A 126 8.70 -12.15 -1.36
CA ARG A 126 7.69 -13.05 -1.97
C ARG A 126 8.37 -14.07 -2.88
N SER A 127 8.01 -15.34 -2.78
CA SER A 127 8.51 -16.38 -3.69
C SER A 127 8.00 -16.16 -5.12
N LEU A 128 8.86 -16.35 -6.13
CA LEU A 128 8.39 -16.52 -7.51
C LEU A 128 7.57 -17.82 -7.54
N LYS A 129 6.34 -17.74 -8.00
CA LYS A 129 5.53 -18.92 -8.28
C LYS A 129 5.81 -19.39 -9.69
#